data_09ce932752557bcd112a92dd6f6b2eb1
#
_entry.id   09ce932752557bcd112a92dd6f6b2eb1
#
_cell.length_a   1.000
_cell.length_b   1.000
_cell.length_c   1.000
_cell.angle_alpha   90.00
_cell.angle_beta   90.00
_cell.angle_gamma   90.00
#
_symmetry.space_group_name_H-M   'P 1'
#
loop_
_entity.id
_entity.type
_entity.pdbx_description
1 polymer ?
#
loop_
_entity_poly.entity_id
_entity_poly.type
_entity_poly.pdbx_seq_one_letter_code
_entity_poly.pdbx_strand_id
1 'polypeptide(L)'
;MAVLPIRITGEPVLHAPATEVTVFDDDLRTLVADMFETMDLAPGVGLAGPQVGVGQRLFVYSWTDDDGVLWRGAAVNPVLWTTPAVPESIEELDEDDESEGCLSVPGERFPLRRSEGALLRAVDEHGEPFEIEAHGWLARVFQHEYDHLDGVLYADRLVHPYAKQVQKAIRKASWGGPGQSWLPGRDHPEG
;
A
#
# COMPACT_ATOMS: atom_id res chain seq x y z
N MET A 1 -1.63 -5.20 -21.20
CA MET A 1 -1.27 -4.78 -19.84
C MET A 1 -0.25 -3.68 -19.97
N ALA A 2 -0.36 -2.65 -19.19
CA ALA A 2 0.52 -1.48 -19.22
C ALA A 2 1.08 -1.18 -17.83
N VAL A 3 2.35 -0.77 -17.75
CA VAL A 3 2.96 -0.31 -16.49
C VAL A 3 2.51 1.12 -16.21
N LEU A 4 1.95 1.34 -15.05
CA LEU A 4 1.42 2.63 -14.65
C LEU A 4 2.47 3.43 -13.84
N PRO A 5 2.52 4.76 -13.98
CA PRO A 5 3.40 5.58 -13.16
C PRO A 5 2.92 5.61 -11.71
N ILE A 6 3.82 5.32 -10.76
CA ILE A 6 3.54 5.36 -9.34
C ILE A 6 3.73 6.78 -8.82
N ARG A 7 2.71 7.30 -8.15
CA ARG A 7 2.69 8.64 -7.55
C ARG A 7 3.56 8.68 -6.30
N ILE A 8 4.32 9.75 -6.15
CA ILE A 8 5.19 10.01 -4.99
C ILE A 8 4.46 10.91 -3.99
N THR A 9 4.77 10.77 -2.70
CA THR A 9 4.20 11.57 -1.61
C THR A 9 4.18 13.07 -1.95
N GLY A 10 3.06 13.73 -1.64
CA GLY A 10 2.74 15.11 -2.06
C GLY A 10 1.77 15.20 -3.23
N GLU A 11 1.52 14.09 -3.96
CA GLU A 11 0.43 14.03 -4.92
C GLU A 11 -0.92 14.07 -4.20
N PRO A 12 -1.85 14.97 -4.57
CA PRO A 12 -3.12 15.15 -3.84
C PRO A 12 -3.94 13.88 -3.70
N VAL A 13 -3.91 12.98 -4.70
CA VAL A 13 -4.66 11.72 -4.68
C VAL A 13 -4.21 10.77 -3.58
N LEU A 14 -2.96 10.87 -3.11
CA LEU A 14 -2.41 10.06 -2.02
C LEU A 14 -2.84 10.54 -0.62
N HIS A 15 -3.35 11.77 -0.53
CA HIS A 15 -3.71 12.44 0.72
C HIS A 15 -5.22 12.74 0.81
N ALA A 16 -6.02 12.09 -0.02
CA ALA A 16 -7.47 12.21 -0.02
C ALA A 16 -8.12 10.82 0.06
N PRO A 17 -9.23 10.67 0.82
CA PRO A 17 -9.97 9.42 0.82
C PRO A 17 -10.44 9.05 -0.60
N ALA A 18 -10.19 7.81 -0.99
CA ALA A 18 -10.64 7.25 -2.25
C ALA A 18 -12.14 6.98 -2.25
N THR A 19 -12.78 7.10 -3.41
CA THR A 19 -14.21 6.89 -3.60
C THR A 19 -14.52 5.43 -3.94
N GLU A 20 -15.73 4.98 -3.63
CA GLU A 20 -16.18 3.63 -3.97
C GLU A 20 -16.19 3.40 -5.48
N VAL A 21 -15.83 2.20 -5.89
CA VAL A 21 -16.04 1.68 -7.24
C VAL A 21 -17.50 1.26 -7.37
N THR A 22 -18.20 1.85 -8.34
CA THR A 22 -19.63 1.58 -8.56
C THR A 22 -19.92 0.83 -9.86
N VAL A 23 -18.91 0.72 -10.74
CA VAL A 23 -19.02 0.07 -12.06
C VAL A 23 -17.96 -1.02 -12.17
N PHE A 24 -18.39 -2.25 -12.46
CA PHE A 24 -17.55 -3.44 -12.58
C PHE A 24 -17.49 -3.87 -14.06
N ASP A 25 -16.79 -3.11 -14.87
CA ASP A 25 -16.67 -3.27 -16.31
C ASP A 25 -15.28 -3.72 -16.78
N ASP A 26 -15.06 -3.72 -18.09
CA ASP A 26 -13.78 -4.09 -18.68
C ASP A 26 -12.67 -3.06 -18.36
N ASP A 27 -13.03 -1.81 -18.11
CA ASP A 27 -12.06 -0.76 -17.77
C ASP A 27 -11.51 -1.02 -16.34
N LEU A 28 -12.35 -1.42 -15.38
CA LEU A 28 -11.91 -1.84 -14.05
C LEU A 28 -10.99 -3.07 -14.13
N ARG A 29 -11.36 -4.08 -14.90
CA ARG A 29 -10.53 -5.29 -15.09
C ARG A 29 -9.19 -4.97 -15.75
N THR A 30 -9.17 -4.07 -16.71
CA THR A 30 -7.94 -3.58 -17.34
C THR A 30 -7.06 -2.85 -16.34
N LEU A 31 -7.63 -1.95 -15.53
CA LEU A 31 -6.91 -1.25 -14.47
C LEU A 31 -6.27 -2.24 -13.48
N VAL A 32 -7.04 -3.22 -12.99
CA VAL A 32 -6.52 -4.24 -12.07
C VAL A 32 -5.37 -5.04 -12.69
N ALA A 33 -5.48 -5.43 -13.96
CA ALA A 33 -4.41 -6.13 -14.66
C ALA A 33 -3.15 -5.26 -14.82
N ASP A 34 -3.29 -3.97 -15.13
CA ASP A 34 -2.19 -3.01 -15.24
C ASP A 34 -1.55 -2.73 -13.86
N MET A 35 -2.35 -2.71 -12.79
CA MET A 35 -1.86 -2.60 -11.42
C MET A 35 -1.02 -3.81 -11.00
N PHE A 36 -1.43 -5.03 -11.35
CA PHE A 36 -0.63 -6.23 -11.10
C PHE A 36 0.72 -6.18 -11.83
N GLU A 37 0.73 -5.81 -13.12
CA GLU A 37 1.97 -5.68 -13.89
C GLU A 37 2.90 -4.62 -13.28
N THR A 38 2.32 -3.49 -12.86
CA THR A 38 3.04 -2.41 -12.22
C THR A 38 3.66 -2.85 -10.89
N MET A 39 2.87 -3.53 -10.04
CA MET A 39 3.31 -4.04 -8.74
C MET A 39 4.44 -5.06 -8.88
N ASP A 40 4.31 -6.00 -9.83
CA ASP A 40 5.32 -7.04 -10.06
C ASP A 40 6.66 -6.44 -10.53
N LEU A 41 6.63 -5.38 -11.34
CA LEU A 41 7.84 -4.67 -11.80
C LEU A 41 8.42 -3.72 -10.74
N ALA A 42 7.60 -3.23 -9.82
CA ALA A 42 8.02 -2.33 -8.74
C ALA A 42 8.54 -3.06 -7.49
N PRO A 43 8.88 -4.34 -7.54
CA PRO A 43 8.97 -5.35 -6.48
C PRO A 43 8.13 -5.05 -5.22
N GLY A 44 6.87 -4.73 -5.44
CA GLY A 44 5.88 -4.47 -4.40
C GLY A 44 5.09 -5.73 -4.02
N VAL A 45 4.55 -5.75 -2.81
CA VAL A 45 3.64 -6.80 -2.30
C VAL A 45 2.18 -6.33 -2.24
N GLY A 46 1.96 -5.04 -2.45
CA GLY A 46 0.66 -4.38 -2.57
C GLY A 46 0.77 -3.11 -3.42
N LEU A 47 -0.36 -2.70 -4.00
CA LEU A 47 -0.47 -1.45 -4.77
C LEU A 47 -1.93 -0.98 -4.78
N ALA A 48 -2.17 0.22 -4.24
CA ALA A 48 -3.49 0.82 -4.17
C ALA A 48 -3.79 1.73 -5.37
N GLY A 49 -5.09 1.88 -5.69
CA GLY A 49 -5.56 2.79 -6.75
C GLY A 49 -4.99 4.21 -6.67
N PRO A 50 -4.99 4.88 -5.48
CA PRO A 50 -4.38 6.20 -5.34
C PRO A 50 -2.90 6.25 -5.74
N GLN A 51 -2.13 5.19 -5.52
CA GLN A 51 -0.71 5.14 -5.90
C GLN A 51 -0.49 5.17 -7.42
N VAL A 52 -1.44 4.70 -8.20
CA VAL A 52 -1.39 4.82 -9.68
C VAL A 52 -2.20 6.01 -10.21
N GLY A 53 -2.63 6.91 -9.31
CA GLY A 53 -3.34 8.13 -9.67
C GLY A 53 -4.86 7.96 -9.81
N VAL A 54 -5.40 6.82 -9.44
CA VAL A 54 -6.83 6.50 -9.47
C VAL A 54 -7.42 6.60 -8.08
N GLY A 55 -8.22 7.63 -7.82
CA GLY A 55 -8.83 7.89 -6.50
C GLY A 55 -10.04 7.00 -6.20
N GLN A 56 -9.94 5.69 -6.46
CA GLN A 56 -10.97 4.69 -6.21
C GLN A 56 -10.51 3.68 -5.15
N ARG A 57 -11.48 3.14 -4.38
CA ARG A 57 -11.23 2.18 -3.30
C ARG A 57 -10.96 0.79 -3.84
N LEU A 58 -9.73 0.56 -4.32
CA LEU A 58 -9.24 -0.76 -4.70
C LEU A 58 -7.74 -0.85 -4.44
N PHE A 59 -7.26 -2.07 -4.20
CA PHE A 59 -5.84 -2.41 -4.20
C PHE A 59 -5.63 -3.82 -4.73
N VAL A 60 -4.44 -4.08 -5.25
CA VAL A 60 -3.95 -5.43 -5.56
C VAL A 60 -2.90 -5.84 -4.53
N TYR A 61 -2.79 -7.15 -4.29
CA TYR A 61 -1.82 -7.71 -3.35
C TYR A 61 -1.24 -9.03 -3.87
N SER A 62 0.00 -9.32 -3.46
CA SER A 62 0.67 -10.58 -3.75
C SER A 62 1.67 -10.87 -2.63
N TRP A 63 1.41 -11.88 -1.81
CA TRP A 63 2.26 -12.30 -0.71
C TRP A 63 2.29 -13.81 -0.59
N THR A 64 3.47 -14.39 -0.40
CA THR A 64 3.61 -15.81 -0.04
C THR A 64 3.90 -15.88 1.45
N ASP A 65 3.04 -16.58 2.18
CA ASP A 65 3.17 -16.74 3.63
C ASP A 65 4.25 -17.76 4.01
N ASP A 66 4.49 -17.92 5.31
CA ASP A 66 5.52 -18.82 5.86
C ASP A 66 5.23 -20.31 5.58
N ASP A 67 3.98 -20.66 5.30
CA ASP A 67 3.55 -22.00 4.90
C ASP A 67 3.69 -22.22 3.38
N GLY A 68 4.14 -21.21 2.63
CA GLY A 68 4.33 -21.24 1.19
C GLY A 68 3.04 -21.06 0.39
N VAL A 69 1.97 -20.58 1.01
CA VAL A 69 0.70 -20.28 0.33
C VAL A 69 0.78 -18.91 -0.32
N LEU A 70 0.51 -18.85 -1.63
CA LEU A 70 0.43 -17.60 -2.36
C LEU A 70 -0.95 -16.95 -2.19
N TRP A 71 -0.97 -15.79 -1.55
CA TRP A 71 -2.11 -14.90 -1.47
C TRP A 71 -1.99 -13.82 -2.54
N ARG A 72 -2.81 -13.89 -3.59
CA ARG A 72 -2.79 -12.91 -4.69
C ARG A 72 -4.20 -12.61 -5.15
N GLY A 73 -4.55 -11.32 -5.21
CA GLY A 73 -5.88 -10.90 -5.61
C GLY A 73 -6.04 -9.39 -5.67
N ALA A 74 -7.23 -8.97 -6.09
CA ALA A 74 -7.68 -7.59 -6.06
C ALA A 74 -8.79 -7.43 -5.01
N ALA A 75 -8.71 -6.39 -4.20
CA ALA A 75 -9.73 -6.02 -3.22
C ALA A 75 -10.38 -4.70 -3.65
N VAL A 76 -11.64 -4.76 -4.05
CA VAL A 76 -12.44 -3.61 -4.46
C VAL A 76 -13.46 -3.30 -3.37
N ASN A 77 -13.58 -2.02 -2.99
CA ASN A 77 -14.41 -1.53 -1.89
C ASN A 77 -14.19 -2.30 -0.58
N PRO A 78 -12.94 -2.47 -0.15
CA PRO A 78 -12.63 -3.27 1.02
C PRO A 78 -13.15 -2.61 2.30
N VAL A 79 -13.49 -3.47 3.27
CA VAL A 79 -13.66 -3.13 4.68
C VAL A 79 -12.67 -3.97 5.47
N LEU A 80 -11.94 -3.33 6.37
CA LEU A 80 -10.88 -3.97 7.15
C LEU A 80 -11.16 -3.82 8.64
N TRP A 81 -11.13 -4.93 9.37
CA TRP A 81 -11.06 -4.96 10.83
C TRP A 81 -9.70 -5.49 11.25
N THR A 82 -9.15 -4.93 12.31
CA THR A 82 -7.87 -5.36 12.84
C THR A 82 -8.02 -5.82 14.30
N THR A 83 -7.19 -6.75 14.72
CA THR A 83 -7.05 -7.07 16.14
C THR A 83 -6.59 -5.82 16.91
N PRO A 84 -6.93 -5.68 18.20
CA PRO A 84 -6.41 -4.58 19.01
C PRO A 84 -4.88 -4.55 18.95
N ALA A 85 -4.32 -3.39 18.64
CA ALA A 85 -2.87 -3.21 18.74
C ALA A 85 -2.44 -3.34 20.20
N VAL A 86 -1.41 -4.13 20.45
CA VAL A 86 -0.79 -4.21 21.79
C VAL A 86 0.05 -2.94 21.95
N PRO A 87 -0.19 -2.13 23.01
CA PRO A 87 0.65 -0.99 23.31
C PRO A 87 2.04 -1.48 23.74
N GLU A 88 3.00 -1.41 22.86
CA GLU A 88 4.39 -1.71 23.16
C GLU A 88 5.23 -0.43 23.00
N SER A 89 6.34 -0.36 23.71
CA SER A 89 7.23 0.78 23.62
C SER A 89 7.96 0.81 22.26
N ILE A 90 8.39 1.98 21.82
CA ILE A 90 9.21 2.13 20.60
C ILE A 90 10.53 1.35 20.74
N GLU A 91 11.02 1.18 21.96
CA GLU A 91 12.25 0.44 22.28
C GLU A 91 12.13 -1.07 21.99
N GLU A 92 10.90 -1.56 21.77
CA GLU A 92 10.61 -2.97 21.47
C GLU A 92 10.29 -3.20 19.98
N LEU A 93 10.41 -2.17 19.11
CA LEU A 93 10.26 -2.33 17.66
C LEU A 93 11.47 -3.07 17.11
N ASP A 94 11.23 -4.16 16.40
CA ASP A 94 12.25 -4.88 15.65
C ASP A 94 12.47 -4.16 14.31
N GLU A 95 13.67 -3.54 14.15
CA GLU A 95 13.98 -2.79 12.93
C GLU A 95 14.09 -3.68 11.70
N ASP A 96 14.42 -4.96 11.86
CA ASP A 96 14.56 -5.90 10.75
C ASP A 96 13.18 -6.49 10.37
N ASP A 97 12.39 -6.92 11.36
CA ASP A 97 11.11 -7.61 11.10
C ASP A 97 9.92 -6.66 10.91
N GLU A 98 9.96 -5.43 11.45
CA GLU A 98 8.84 -4.49 11.39
C GLU A 98 9.06 -3.33 10.39
N SER A 99 10.19 -3.32 9.65
CA SER A 99 10.46 -2.27 8.66
C SER A 99 9.55 -2.35 7.45
N GLU A 100 8.71 -1.33 7.32
CA GLU A 100 7.75 -1.14 6.24
C GLU A 100 8.27 -0.09 5.26
N GLY A 101 8.12 -0.34 3.97
CA GLY A 101 8.39 0.61 2.90
C GLY A 101 7.14 0.89 2.09
N CYS A 102 7.18 1.92 1.26
CA CYS A 102 6.07 2.29 0.39
C CYS A 102 6.59 2.73 -0.97
N LEU A 103 5.99 2.23 -2.05
CA LEU A 103 6.33 2.63 -3.42
C LEU A 103 6.08 4.12 -3.70
N SER A 104 5.25 4.78 -2.87
CA SER A 104 5.02 6.23 -2.91
C SER A 104 6.01 7.05 -2.07
N VAL A 105 6.93 6.39 -1.35
CA VAL A 105 8.07 6.98 -0.61
C VAL A 105 9.31 6.14 -0.91
N PRO A 106 9.79 6.15 -2.18
CA PRO A 106 10.79 5.20 -2.68
C PRO A 106 12.09 5.19 -1.85
N GLY A 107 12.63 3.99 -1.58
CA GLY A 107 13.92 3.79 -0.91
C GLY A 107 13.89 4.00 0.60
N GLU A 108 12.81 4.50 1.17
CA GLU A 108 12.71 4.79 2.59
C GLU A 108 11.91 3.68 3.31
N ARG A 109 12.54 3.04 4.30
CA ARG A 109 11.93 1.99 5.11
C ARG A 109 12.14 2.32 6.59
N PHE A 110 11.07 2.19 7.39
CA PHE A 110 11.11 2.46 8.81
C PHE A 110 10.23 1.49 9.59
N PRO A 111 10.61 1.13 10.82
CA PRO A 111 9.78 0.28 11.68
C PRO A 111 8.45 0.95 11.98
N LEU A 112 7.37 0.19 11.75
CA LEU A 112 6.01 0.60 12.06
C LEU A 112 5.23 -0.56 12.67
N ARG A 113 4.73 -0.38 13.89
CA ARG A 113 3.87 -1.35 14.54
C ARG A 113 2.51 -1.40 13.84
N ARG A 114 2.11 -2.61 13.48
CA ARG A 114 0.79 -2.92 12.94
C ARG A 114 0.07 -3.91 13.83
N SER A 115 -1.24 -4.02 13.66
CA SER A 115 -2.01 -5.11 14.27
C SER A 115 -1.57 -6.46 13.69
N GLU A 116 -1.45 -7.47 14.55
CA GLU A 116 -1.01 -8.82 14.17
C GLU A 116 -2.00 -9.53 13.26
N GLY A 117 -3.29 -9.29 13.45
CA GLY A 117 -4.35 -9.90 12.65
C GLY A 117 -5.25 -8.87 11.98
N ALA A 118 -5.79 -9.24 10.84
CA ALA A 118 -6.78 -8.46 10.10
C ALA A 118 -7.84 -9.38 9.46
N LEU A 119 -9.07 -8.89 9.38
CA LEU A 119 -10.15 -9.49 8.61
C LEU A 119 -10.49 -8.53 7.46
N LEU A 120 -10.22 -8.96 6.23
CA LEU A 120 -10.54 -8.23 5.01
C LEU A 120 -11.84 -8.79 4.41
N ARG A 121 -12.83 -7.93 4.18
CA ARG A 121 -13.99 -8.21 3.32
C ARG A 121 -13.96 -7.27 2.14
N ALA A 122 -14.12 -7.81 0.93
CA ALA A 122 -14.11 -7.05 -0.29
C ALA A 122 -14.92 -7.77 -1.38
N VAL A 123 -14.99 -7.16 -2.54
CA VAL A 123 -15.33 -7.87 -3.77
C VAL A 123 -14.10 -7.87 -4.69
N ASP A 124 -14.03 -8.81 -5.61
CA ASP A 124 -13.00 -8.83 -6.64
C ASP A 124 -13.36 -7.88 -7.82
N GLU A 125 -12.56 -7.86 -8.87
CA GLU A 125 -12.79 -7.05 -10.08
C GLU A 125 -14.00 -7.49 -10.92
N HIS A 126 -14.63 -8.62 -10.56
CA HIS A 126 -15.88 -9.10 -11.15
C HIS A 126 -17.09 -8.80 -10.28
N GLY A 127 -16.88 -8.27 -9.07
CA GLY A 127 -17.93 -7.99 -8.08
C GLY A 127 -18.28 -9.20 -7.20
N GLU A 128 -17.49 -10.28 -7.26
CA GLU A 128 -17.71 -11.46 -6.43
C GLU A 128 -17.15 -11.26 -5.03
N PRO A 129 -17.95 -11.44 -3.96
CA PRO A 129 -17.54 -11.18 -2.59
C PRO A 129 -16.58 -12.24 -2.06
N PHE A 130 -15.62 -11.80 -1.27
CA PHE A 130 -14.71 -12.68 -0.55
C PHE A 130 -14.35 -12.13 0.83
N GLU A 131 -13.80 -13.00 1.67
CA GLU A 131 -13.31 -12.67 3.00
C GLU A 131 -11.98 -13.39 3.23
N ILE A 132 -11.01 -12.69 3.82
CA ILE A 132 -9.70 -13.24 4.18
C ILE A 132 -9.40 -12.87 5.63
N GLU A 133 -9.15 -13.87 6.46
CA GLU A 133 -8.51 -13.70 7.77
C GLU A 133 -6.99 -13.78 7.56
N ALA A 134 -6.30 -12.70 7.90
CA ALA A 134 -4.87 -12.52 7.66
C ALA A 134 -4.12 -12.33 8.97
N HIS A 135 -2.87 -12.82 9.02
CA HIS A 135 -1.96 -12.68 10.14
C HIS A 135 -0.58 -12.22 9.67
N GLY A 136 0.24 -11.70 10.59
CA GLY A 136 1.62 -11.31 10.33
C GLY A 136 1.77 -10.35 9.15
N TRP A 137 2.64 -10.69 8.22
CA TRP A 137 2.94 -9.83 7.08
C TRP A 137 1.76 -9.64 6.11
N LEU A 138 0.90 -10.65 5.89
CA LEU A 138 -0.29 -10.46 5.06
C LEU A 138 -1.26 -9.45 5.69
N ALA A 139 -1.44 -9.51 7.01
CA ALA A 139 -2.24 -8.52 7.73
C ALA A 139 -1.62 -7.11 7.65
N ARG A 140 -0.30 -6.99 7.66
CA ARG A 140 0.44 -5.74 7.45
C ARG A 140 0.21 -5.18 6.06
N VAL A 141 0.30 -6.01 5.00
CA VAL A 141 0.02 -5.59 3.62
C VAL A 141 -1.39 -5.01 3.53
N PHE A 142 -2.41 -5.71 4.05
CA PHE A 142 -3.79 -5.21 3.99
C PHE A 142 -3.97 -3.89 4.74
N GLN A 143 -3.33 -3.71 5.88
CA GLN A 143 -3.39 -2.44 6.63
C GLN A 143 -2.69 -1.31 5.88
N HIS A 144 -1.56 -1.58 5.21
CA HIS A 144 -0.84 -0.60 4.41
C HIS A 144 -1.68 -0.13 3.22
N GLU A 145 -2.22 -1.07 2.44
CA GLU A 145 -3.02 -0.73 1.26
C GLU A 145 -4.34 -0.06 1.63
N TYR A 146 -4.94 -0.46 2.76
CA TYR A 146 -6.16 0.17 3.26
C TYR A 146 -5.91 1.63 3.70
N ASP A 147 -4.76 1.93 4.31
CA ASP A 147 -4.36 3.30 4.64
C ASP A 147 -4.34 4.20 3.40
N HIS A 148 -3.78 3.72 2.28
CA HIS A 148 -3.80 4.45 1.02
C HIS A 148 -5.21 4.81 0.55
N LEU A 149 -6.19 3.94 0.79
CA LEU A 149 -7.59 4.22 0.43
C LEU A 149 -8.23 5.30 1.32
N ASP A 150 -7.70 5.50 2.51
CA ASP A 150 -8.14 6.54 3.44
C ASP A 150 -7.30 7.83 3.33
N GLY A 151 -6.37 7.90 2.35
CA GLY A 151 -5.49 9.04 2.12
C GLY A 151 -4.36 9.17 3.14
N VAL A 152 -3.93 8.05 3.73
CA VAL A 152 -2.87 7.98 4.74
C VAL A 152 -1.69 7.20 4.18
N LEU A 153 -0.48 7.71 4.33
CA LEU A 153 0.75 6.99 4.04
C LEU A 153 1.33 6.36 5.32
N TYR A 154 2.12 5.28 5.18
CA TYR A 154 2.83 4.73 6.34
C TYR A 154 3.67 5.79 7.06
N ALA A 155 4.26 6.74 6.31
CA ALA A 155 5.04 7.86 6.82
C ALA A 155 4.26 8.76 7.79
N ASP A 156 2.94 8.84 7.67
CA ASP A 156 2.06 9.62 8.54
C ASP A 156 1.79 8.91 9.88
N ARG A 157 2.00 7.59 9.92
CA ARG A 157 1.83 6.75 11.12
C ARG A 157 3.09 6.61 11.96
N LEU A 158 4.25 6.95 11.37
CA LEU A 158 5.52 6.85 12.07
C LEU A 158 5.57 7.77 13.29
N VAL A 159 6.21 7.27 14.35
CA VAL A 159 6.47 8.03 15.58
C VAL A 159 7.94 8.43 15.67
N HIS A 160 8.29 9.29 16.63
CA HIS A 160 9.69 9.67 16.87
C HIS A 160 10.55 8.45 17.25
N PRO A 161 11.76 8.26 16.72
CA PRO A 161 12.52 9.19 15.87
C PRO A 161 12.21 9.08 14.36
N TYR A 162 11.53 8.02 13.91
CA TYR A 162 11.34 7.67 12.50
C TYR A 162 10.52 8.70 11.73
N ALA A 163 9.48 9.27 12.35
CA ALA A 163 8.72 10.38 11.75
C ALA A 163 9.60 11.55 11.33
N LYS A 164 10.62 11.90 12.13
CA LYS A 164 11.57 12.96 11.81
C LYS A 164 12.52 12.54 10.68
N GLN A 165 12.91 11.27 10.64
CA GLN A 165 13.83 10.75 9.62
C GLN A 165 13.14 10.72 8.25
N VAL A 166 11.93 10.20 8.13
CA VAL A 166 11.19 10.17 6.87
C VAL A 166 10.90 11.58 6.35
N GLN A 167 10.54 12.53 7.23
CA GLN A 167 10.33 13.91 6.81
C GLN A 167 11.63 14.59 6.33
N LYS A 168 12.77 14.22 6.87
CA LYS A 168 14.09 14.68 6.39
C LYS A 168 14.39 14.09 5.02
N ALA A 169 14.11 12.80 4.79
CA ALA A 169 14.30 12.13 3.52
C ALA A 169 13.41 12.73 2.42
N ILE A 170 12.12 12.92 2.69
CA ILE A 170 11.15 13.57 1.78
C ILE A 170 11.64 14.96 1.35
N ARG A 171 12.10 15.78 2.30
CA ARG A 171 12.67 17.12 1.98
C ARG A 171 13.96 17.03 1.16
N LYS A 172 14.86 16.09 1.48
CA LYS A 172 16.13 15.90 0.77
C LYS A 172 15.88 15.46 -0.69
N ALA A 173 14.87 14.64 -0.91
CA ALA A 173 14.47 14.17 -2.24
C ALA A 173 13.62 15.21 -3.01
N SER A 174 13.30 16.35 -2.38
CA SER A 174 12.41 17.38 -2.93
C SER A 174 11.01 16.86 -3.25
N TRP A 175 10.55 15.84 -2.52
CA TRP A 175 9.17 15.34 -2.59
C TRP A 175 8.24 16.21 -1.73
N GLY A 176 6.94 15.97 -1.83
CA GLY A 176 5.92 16.69 -1.04
C GLY A 176 5.14 17.73 -1.84
N GLY A 177 5.35 17.79 -3.16
CA GLY A 177 4.58 18.60 -4.08
C GLY A 177 3.96 17.79 -5.23
N PRO A 178 2.94 18.33 -5.92
CA PRO A 178 2.27 17.64 -7.03
C PRO A 178 3.17 17.50 -8.26
N GLY A 179 2.82 16.54 -9.16
CA GLY A 179 3.49 16.32 -10.42
C GLY A 179 4.64 15.33 -10.37
N GLN A 180 4.79 14.58 -9.26
CA GLN A 180 5.89 13.65 -9.08
C GLN A 180 5.42 12.19 -9.16
N SER A 181 6.12 11.42 -9.98
CA SER A 181 5.89 9.98 -10.15
C SER A 181 7.16 9.31 -10.68
N TRP A 182 7.21 8.01 -10.60
CA TRP A 182 8.23 7.18 -11.23
C TRP A 182 7.59 6.00 -11.95
N LEU A 183 8.24 5.48 -13.00
CA LEU A 183 7.76 4.36 -13.80
C LEU A 183 8.60 3.12 -13.49
N PRO A 184 8.03 2.06 -12.90
CA PRO A 184 8.70 0.79 -12.68
C PRO A 184 9.32 0.22 -13.96
N GLY A 185 10.49 -0.40 -13.84
CA GLY A 185 11.23 -0.93 -14.98
C GLY A 185 11.99 0.12 -15.82
N ARG A 186 11.74 1.43 -15.62
CA ARG A 186 12.46 2.52 -16.27
C ARG A 186 13.21 3.40 -15.29
N ASP A 187 12.52 3.84 -14.26
CA ASP A 187 13.07 4.76 -13.27
C ASP A 187 13.56 3.97 -12.05
N HIS A 188 14.64 4.42 -11.43
CA HIS A 188 15.25 3.81 -10.25
C HIS A 188 15.32 4.84 -9.12
N PRO A 189 14.18 5.17 -8.47
CA PRO A 189 14.12 6.21 -7.46
C PRO A 189 14.85 5.86 -6.16
N GLU A 190 15.27 4.62 -6.01
CA GLU A 190 16.01 4.14 -4.83
C GLU A 190 17.54 4.31 -4.96
N GLY A 191 18.02 4.89 -6.07
CA GLY A 191 19.43 5.24 -6.31
C GLY A 191 20.25 4.16 -7.00
#